data_88c0f7f11b789ae2d746f91e5af4562f
#
_entry.id   88c0f7f11b789ae2d746f91e5af4562f
#
_cell.length_a   1.000
_cell.length_b   1.000
_cell.length_c   1.000
_cell.angle_alpha   90.00
_cell.angle_beta   90.00
_cell.angle_gamma   90.00
#
_symmetry.space_group_name_H-M   'P 1'
#
loop_
_entity.id
_entity.type
_entity.pdbx_description
1 polymer ?
#
loop_
_entity_poly.entity_id
_entity_poly.type
_entity_poly.pdbx_seq_one_letter_code
_entity_poly.pdbx_strand_id
1 'polypeptide(L)'
;MFEVESGWHVYSHPVPAGFTPVTVEVTASPEVAVNTAEYPPTRAFRVEGLDEKFYVNEGHFEVRVPIAVNVPAGSGTIELNVAVHIQACNEAECLPPAVVTLVLRLSEAAAA
;
A
#
# COMPACT_ATOMS: atom_id res chain seq x y z
N MET A 1 2.92 4.76 5.83
CA MET A 1 3.76 5.74 5.08
C MET A 1 4.83 5.01 4.29
N PHE A 2 5.06 5.45 3.08
CA PHE A 2 6.07 4.89 2.20
C PHE A 2 7.17 5.91 1.93
N GLU A 3 8.39 5.42 1.85
CA GLU A 3 9.54 6.23 1.48
C GLU A 3 10.28 5.51 0.37
N VAL A 4 10.41 6.16 -0.77
CA VAL A 4 11.07 5.61 -1.95
C VAL A 4 12.34 6.40 -2.22
N GLU A 5 13.45 5.69 -2.41
CA GLU A 5 14.73 6.34 -2.70
C GLU A 5 14.67 7.21 -3.94
N SER A 6 15.45 8.29 -3.92
CA SER A 6 15.57 9.19 -5.07
C SER A 6 15.98 8.42 -6.33
N GLY A 7 15.31 8.69 -7.43
CA GLY A 7 15.53 7.99 -8.69
C GLY A 7 14.69 6.74 -8.88
N TRP A 8 14.02 6.28 -7.84
CA TRP A 8 13.12 5.13 -7.88
C TRP A 8 11.67 5.56 -7.75
N HIS A 9 10.79 4.76 -8.29
CA HIS A 9 9.34 4.93 -8.15
C HIS A 9 8.68 3.57 -8.07
N VAL A 10 7.46 3.54 -7.55
CA VAL A 10 6.63 2.34 -7.50
C VAL A 10 5.43 2.54 -8.41
N TYR A 11 5.00 1.47 -9.07
CA TYR A 11 3.82 1.53 -9.92
C TYR A 11 2.56 1.67 -9.10
N SER A 12 1.60 2.40 -9.63
CA SER A 12 0.28 2.59 -9.05
C SER A 12 -0.80 2.27 -10.08
N HIS A 13 -2.03 2.14 -9.63
CA HIS A 13 -3.17 1.90 -10.50
C HIS A 13 -3.48 3.10 -11.39
N PRO A 14 -3.89 2.87 -12.64
CA PRO A 14 -3.92 1.58 -13.32
C PRO A 14 -2.55 1.21 -13.89
N VAL A 15 -2.27 -0.10 -14.00
CA VAL A 15 -1.03 -0.58 -14.60
C VAL A 15 -1.35 -1.51 -15.77
N PRO A 16 -0.46 -1.59 -16.77
CA PRO A 16 -0.57 -2.58 -17.83
C PRO A 16 -0.39 -4.00 -17.28
N ALA A 17 -0.87 -4.98 -18.02
CA ALA A 17 -0.73 -6.38 -17.64
C ALA A 17 0.75 -6.74 -17.47
N GLY A 18 1.05 -7.55 -16.47
CA GLY A 18 2.41 -7.98 -16.17
C GLY A 18 3.14 -7.10 -15.17
N PHE A 19 2.53 -6.00 -14.73
CA PHE A 19 3.11 -5.10 -13.73
C PHE A 19 2.28 -5.12 -12.45
N THR A 20 2.94 -4.84 -11.33
CA THR A 20 2.30 -4.87 -10.00
C THR A 20 2.15 -3.47 -9.46
N PRO A 21 0.92 -2.98 -9.25
CA PRO A 21 0.70 -1.69 -8.62
C PRO A 21 0.88 -1.79 -7.12
N VAL A 22 1.19 -0.67 -6.46
CA VAL A 22 1.20 -0.62 -5.01
C VAL A 22 -0.21 -0.98 -4.51
N THR A 23 -0.31 -2.00 -3.67
CA THR A 23 -1.59 -2.49 -3.16
C THR A 23 -1.41 -2.83 -1.70
N VAL A 24 -2.26 -2.27 -0.86
CA VAL A 24 -2.25 -2.53 0.57
C VAL A 24 -3.49 -3.34 0.92
N GLU A 25 -3.28 -4.54 1.44
CA GLU A 25 -4.34 -5.42 1.88
C GLU A 25 -4.27 -5.56 3.40
N VAL A 26 -5.39 -5.33 4.06
CA VAL A 26 -5.49 -5.46 5.51
C VAL A 26 -6.47 -6.57 5.82
N THR A 27 -6.03 -7.54 6.62
CA THR A 27 -6.91 -8.60 7.13
C THR A 27 -6.95 -8.52 8.65
N ALA A 28 -8.12 -8.74 9.21
CA ALA A 28 -8.36 -8.61 10.63
C ALA A 28 -9.47 -9.57 11.05
N SER A 29 -9.71 -9.61 12.37
CA SER A 29 -10.83 -10.39 12.91
C SER A 29 -12.17 -9.77 12.49
N PRO A 30 -13.29 -10.52 12.58
CA PRO A 30 -14.60 -10.02 12.16
C PRO A 30 -15.07 -8.76 12.88
N GLU A 31 -14.53 -8.46 14.06
CA GLU A 31 -14.87 -7.27 14.82
C GLU A 31 -14.32 -5.99 14.21
N VAL A 32 -13.45 -6.12 13.21
CA VAL A 32 -12.86 -4.98 12.54
C VAL A 32 -13.36 -4.92 11.11
N ALA A 33 -14.02 -3.83 10.77
CA ALA A 33 -14.43 -3.57 9.40
C ALA A 33 -13.29 -2.84 8.69
N VAL A 34 -12.83 -3.39 7.58
CA VAL A 34 -11.76 -2.79 6.76
C VAL A 34 -12.42 -2.16 5.55
N ASN A 35 -12.26 -0.85 5.42
CA ASN A 35 -12.82 -0.10 4.30
C ASN A 35 -11.82 -0.02 3.14
N THR A 36 -12.28 0.49 2.01
CA THR A 36 -11.46 0.61 0.82
C THR A 36 -10.23 1.47 1.07
N ALA A 37 -9.07 0.99 0.64
CA ALA A 37 -7.83 1.74 0.75
C ALA A 37 -7.89 3.02 -0.11
N GLU A 38 -7.34 4.11 0.43
CA GLU A 38 -7.25 5.39 -0.25
C GLU A 38 -5.80 5.61 -0.67
N TYR A 39 -5.58 5.69 -1.97
CA TYR A 39 -4.25 5.85 -2.53
C TYR A 39 -3.97 7.32 -2.87
N PRO A 40 -2.71 7.77 -2.76
CA PRO A 40 -2.37 9.15 -3.07
C PRO A 40 -2.44 9.42 -4.58
N PRO A 41 -2.46 10.71 -4.97
CA PRO A 41 -2.36 11.07 -6.38
C PRO A 41 -1.10 10.49 -7.01
N THR A 42 -1.17 10.17 -8.29
CA THR A 42 -0.09 9.56 -9.05
C THR A 42 0.48 10.53 -10.07
N ARG A 43 1.69 10.24 -10.54
CA ARG A 43 2.31 10.96 -11.64
C ARG A 43 2.37 10.03 -12.86
N ALA A 44 2.04 10.57 -14.02
CA ALA A 44 2.16 9.82 -15.26
C ALA A 44 3.63 9.65 -15.63
N PHE A 45 3.98 8.45 -16.06
CA PHE A 45 5.35 8.09 -16.41
C PHE A 45 5.33 7.28 -17.71
N ARG A 46 6.22 7.59 -18.62
CA ARG A 46 6.37 6.83 -19.87
C ARG A 46 7.72 6.14 -19.89
N VAL A 47 7.68 4.86 -20.24
CA VAL A 47 8.90 4.07 -20.44
C VAL A 47 9.26 4.14 -21.90
N GLU A 48 10.51 4.51 -22.21
CA GLU A 48 10.99 4.57 -23.57
C GLU A 48 10.88 3.21 -24.26
N GLY A 49 10.32 3.21 -25.45
CA GLY A 49 10.07 1.98 -26.20
C GLY A 49 8.74 1.30 -25.93
N LEU A 50 7.96 1.79 -24.96
CA LEU A 50 6.64 1.30 -24.68
C LEU A 50 5.59 2.38 -24.96
N ASP A 51 4.52 2.00 -25.63
CA ASP A 51 3.40 2.92 -25.91
C ASP A 51 2.45 3.08 -24.72
N GLU A 52 2.61 2.24 -23.71
CA GLU A 52 1.72 2.22 -22.56
C GLU A 52 2.07 3.33 -21.58
N LYS A 53 1.03 3.88 -20.95
CA LYS A 53 1.17 4.89 -19.93
C LYS A 53 1.17 4.23 -18.55
N PHE A 54 2.14 4.60 -17.74
CA PHE A 54 2.26 4.13 -16.38
C PHE A 54 1.95 5.27 -15.41
N TYR A 55 1.43 4.91 -14.26
CA TYR A 55 1.22 5.84 -13.15
C TYR A 55 2.06 5.39 -11.97
N VAL A 56 2.76 6.34 -11.35
CA VAL A 56 3.75 6.03 -10.33
C VAL A 56 3.61 6.92 -9.12
N ASN A 57 4.09 6.41 -7.98
CA ASN A 57 4.32 7.19 -6.78
C ASN A 57 5.81 7.18 -6.47
N GLU A 58 6.31 8.29 -5.97
CA GLU A 58 7.72 8.43 -5.61
C GLU A 58 7.87 9.32 -4.38
N GLY A 59 9.06 9.28 -3.76
CA GLY A 59 9.33 10.04 -2.55
C GLY A 59 8.53 9.54 -1.36
N HIS A 60 7.98 10.47 -0.59
CA HIS A 60 7.15 10.15 0.56
C HIS A 60 5.69 10.19 0.16
N PHE A 61 4.96 9.13 0.46
CA PHE A 61 3.52 9.09 0.23
C PHE A 61 2.82 8.19 1.24
N GLU A 62 1.52 8.35 1.36
CA GLU A 62 0.69 7.58 2.29
C GLU A 62 -0.41 6.85 1.56
N VAL A 63 -0.66 5.63 1.98
CA VAL A 63 -1.87 4.89 1.64
C VAL A 63 -2.66 4.76 2.92
N ARG A 64 -3.92 5.18 2.91
CA ARG A 64 -4.80 5.15 4.07
C ARG A 64 -5.83 4.05 3.92
N VAL A 65 -5.94 3.22 4.95
CA VAL A 65 -6.95 2.18 5.00
C VAL A 65 -7.83 2.45 6.21
N PRO A 66 -9.01 3.05 6.02
CA PRO A 66 -9.91 3.30 7.13
C PRO A 66 -10.41 1.98 7.71
N ILE A 67 -10.41 1.89 9.03
CA ILE A 67 -10.96 0.72 9.73
C ILE A 67 -11.96 1.19 10.78
N ALA A 68 -12.94 0.35 11.05
CA ALA A 68 -13.87 0.56 12.13
C ALA A 68 -13.76 -0.62 13.08
N VAL A 69 -13.45 -0.34 14.33
CA VAL A 69 -13.28 -1.37 15.35
C VAL A 69 -14.57 -1.43 16.19
N ASN A 70 -15.19 -2.59 16.21
CA ASN A 70 -16.44 -2.81 16.95
C ASN A 70 -16.25 -3.95 17.95
N VAL A 71 -15.51 -3.66 19.00
CA VAL A 71 -15.23 -4.61 20.09
C VAL A 71 -15.65 -4.01 21.43
N PRO A 72 -16.05 -4.85 22.38
CA PRO A 72 -16.37 -4.38 23.73
C PRO A 72 -15.17 -3.75 24.42
N ALA A 73 -15.40 -2.80 25.30
CA ALA A 73 -14.37 -2.23 26.15
C ALA A 73 -13.68 -3.33 26.95
N GLY A 74 -12.37 -3.25 27.06
CA GLY A 74 -11.59 -4.26 27.77
C GLY A 74 -11.22 -5.47 26.95
N SER A 75 -11.47 -5.46 25.64
CA SER A 75 -11.14 -6.58 24.75
C SER A 75 -9.65 -6.77 24.53
N GLY A 76 -8.81 -5.82 24.95
CA GLY A 76 -7.37 -5.94 24.84
C GLY A 76 -6.84 -5.48 23.49
N THR A 77 -5.86 -6.20 22.97
CA THR A 77 -5.16 -5.84 21.75
C THR A 77 -5.84 -6.46 20.53
N ILE A 78 -5.98 -5.64 19.49
CA ILE A 78 -6.48 -6.08 18.19
C ILE A 78 -5.30 -6.18 17.24
N GLU A 79 -5.21 -7.28 16.52
CA GLU A 79 -4.11 -7.52 15.59
C GLU A 79 -4.60 -7.38 14.16
N LEU A 80 -3.86 -6.62 13.36
CA LEU A 80 -4.11 -6.43 11.95
C LEU A 80 -2.94 -6.98 11.14
N ASN A 81 -3.24 -7.74 10.11
CA ASN A 81 -2.22 -8.25 9.20
C ASN A 81 -2.26 -7.41 7.93
N VAL A 82 -1.12 -6.83 7.58
CA VAL A 82 -1.00 -5.94 6.41
C VAL A 82 -0.06 -6.55 5.41
N ALA A 83 -0.51 -6.70 4.18
CA ALA A 83 0.31 -7.13 3.07
C ALA A 83 0.43 -5.99 2.07
N VAL A 84 1.66 -5.60 1.75
CA VAL A 84 1.93 -4.54 0.79
C VAL A 84 2.59 -5.15 -0.44
N HIS A 85 1.94 -5.03 -1.58
CA HIS A 85 2.45 -5.47 -2.87
C HIS A 85 3.05 -4.27 -3.59
N ILE A 86 4.27 -4.37 -4.06
CA ILE A 86 4.97 -3.28 -4.75
C ILE A 86 5.82 -3.81 -5.89
N GLN A 87 6.08 -2.95 -6.85
CA GLN A 87 7.10 -3.16 -7.84
C GLN A 87 7.81 -1.83 -8.09
N ALA A 88 9.09 -1.79 -7.79
CA ALA A 88 9.89 -0.59 -7.90
C ALA A 88 10.70 -0.61 -9.20
N CYS A 89 10.78 0.55 -9.85
CA CYS A 89 11.54 0.74 -11.08
C CYS A 89 12.28 2.07 -11.04
N ASN A 90 13.37 2.12 -11.80
CA ASN A 90 14.03 3.38 -12.10
C ASN A 90 14.08 3.53 -13.63
N GLU A 91 14.85 4.46 -14.14
CA GLU A 91 14.94 4.70 -15.59
C GLU A 91 15.60 3.55 -16.36
N ALA A 92 16.38 2.73 -15.69
CA ALA A 92 17.18 1.68 -16.32
C ALA A 92 16.62 0.28 -16.10
N GLU A 93 15.94 0.02 -14.96
CA GLU A 93 15.51 -1.33 -14.61
C GLU A 93 14.29 -1.35 -13.71
N CYS A 94 13.60 -2.48 -13.70
CA CYS A 94 12.54 -2.77 -12.75
C CYS A 94 12.96 -3.97 -11.91
N LEU A 95 12.69 -3.88 -10.61
CA LEU A 95 12.90 -4.99 -9.70
C LEU A 95 11.73 -5.96 -9.80
N PRO A 96 11.92 -7.23 -9.42
CA PRO A 96 10.80 -8.16 -9.32
C PRO A 96 9.74 -7.64 -8.34
N PRO A 97 8.47 -7.97 -8.57
CA PRO A 97 7.42 -7.65 -7.60
C PRO A 97 7.75 -8.23 -6.23
N ALA A 98 7.42 -7.48 -5.18
CA ALA A 98 7.68 -7.88 -3.81
C ALA A 98 6.43 -7.74 -2.96
N VAL A 99 6.34 -8.54 -1.90
CA VAL A 99 5.28 -8.45 -0.90
C VAL A 99 5.95 -8.25 0.46
N VAL A 100 5.56 -7.19 1.15
CA VAL A 100 6.02 -6.92 2.50
C VAL A 100 4.83 -7.14 3.44
N THR A 101 5.02 -7.97 4.45
CA THR A 101 3.97 -8.25 5.42
C THR A 101 4.31 -7.64 6.77
N LEU A 102 3.30 -7.04 7.39
CA LEU A 102 3.43 -6.38 8.69
C LEU A 102 2.29 -6.84 9.59
N VAL A 103 2.56 -6.89 10.90
CA VAL A 103 1.53 -7.11 11.89
C VAL A 103 1.45 -5.85 12.74
N LEU A 104 0.26 -5.25 12.76
CA LEU A 104 0.00 -4.07 13.58
C LEU A 104 -0.89 -4.47 14.75
N ARG A 105 -0.59 -3.94 15.93
CA ARG A 105 -1.39 -4.17 17.12
C ARG A 105 -1.95 -2.86 17.60
N LEU A 106 -3.27 -2.85 17.79
CA LEU A 106 -3.98 -1.69 18.30
C LEU A 106 -4.42 -2.01 19.73
N SER A 107 -4.07 -1.16 20.67
CA SER A 107 -4.52 -1.31 22.04
C SER A 107 -5.76 -0.47 22.28
N GLU A 108 -6.55 -0.81 23.31
CA GLU A 108 -7.72 -0.05 23.69
C GLU A 108 -7.37 1.40 24.03
N ALA A 109 -6.22 1.63 24.67
CA ALA A 109 -5.76 2.97 25.00
C ALA A 109 -5.49 3.82 23.77
N ALA A 110 -5.04 3.23 22.67
CA ALA A 110 -4.79 3.94 21.42
C ALA A 110 -6.08 4.25 20.66
N ALA A 111 -7.14 3.52 20.94
CA ALA A 111 -8.44 3.72 20.29
C ALA A 111 -9.30 4.78 20.96
N ALA A 112 -8.91 5.22 22.13
CA ALA A 112 -9.68 6.19 22.92
C ALA A 112 -9.60 7.60 22.37
#